data_738d2eda2a30ac6d6160577e77a388e9
#
_entry.id   738d2eda2a30ac6d6160577e77a388e9
#
_cell.length_a   1.000
_cell.length_b   1.000
_cell.length_c   1.000
_cell.angle_alpha   90.00
_cell.angle_beta   90.00
_cell.angle_gamma   90.00
#
_symmetry.space_group_name_H-M   'P 1'
#
loop_
_entity.id
_entity.type
_entity.pdbx_description
1 polymer ?
#
loop_
_entity_poly.entity_id
_entity_poly.type
_entity_poly.pdbx_seq_one_letter_code
_entity_poly.pdbx_strand_id
1 'polypeptide(L)'
;MHGNELGIILRYILTENEGRRLMAKMKSGDIGSDRGADKIRDIEVTLDFTPNADASVLYRQGETMVLACATVAPSLPRWFPRDANRGWVHAEYALLPGSTDSRFQRERRGAKGRTQEIERLVARSLRGAIDLEALGPIAITVDCDVLNADGGTRCASITAASIAMRLCVRRLIASGRCLPADKRLSHDQIKSGMEATTLSAEEALAHENAVIPHDLAAISVGLIDGDVYTDLDYILDSNADVDMNVVMTADGKFVEVQGTGEEFTYTREELDALLDAATAGVTSLNEMQVRVLDGIE
;
A
#
# COMPACT_ATOMS: atom_id res chain seq x y z
N MET A 1 35.58 14.33 16.64
CA MET A 1 35.78 15.54 15.84
C MET A 1 36.38 15.28 14.45
N HIS A 2 36.50 14.03 13.98
CA HIS A 2 37.11 13.74 12.65
C HIS A 2 36.10 13.48 11.53
N GLY A 3 34.80 13.39 11.83
CA GLY A 3 33.77 13.09 10.82
C GLY A 3 33.32 14.30 9.96
N ASN A 4 33.52 15.52 10.44
CA ASN A 4 33.02 16.72 9.74
C ASN A 4 33.99 17.25 8.67
N GLU A 5 35.30 16.96 8.79
CA GLU A 5 36.28 17.43 7.81
C GLU A 5 36.30 16.61 6.52
N LEU A 6 36.05 15.30 6.59
CA LEU A 6 35.92 14.45 5.40
C LEU A 6 34.68 14.83 4.56
N GLY A 7 33.57 15.18 5.20
CA GLY A 7 32.35 15.60 4.50
C GLY A 7 32.49 16.92 3.75
N ILE A 8 33.37 17.83 4.22
CA ILE A 8 33.63 19.12 3.57
C ILE A 8 34.58 18.95 2.39
N ILE A 9 35.59 18.07 2.50
CA ILE A 9 36.58 17.81 1.44
C ILE A 9 35.94 17.08 0.26
N LEU A 10 35.03 16.14 0.51
CA LEU A 10 34.30 15.42 -0.54
C LEU A 10 33.35 16.32 -1.35
N ARG A 11 32.79 17.38 -0.75
CA ARG A 11 31.96 18.36 -1.47
C ARG A 11 32.70 19.23 -2.51
N TYR A 12 34.03 19.33 -2.41
CA TYR A 12 34.83 20.13 -3.33
C TYR A 12 35.41 19.36 -4.54
N ILE A 13 35.38 18.02 -4.50
CA ILE A 13 36.05 17.17 -5.49
C ILE A 13 35.06 16.41 -6.37
N LEU A 14 33.84 16.16 -5.89
CA LEU A 14 32.82 15.41 -6.60
C LEU A 14 31.66 16.31 -7.00
N THR A 15 31.07 16.03 -8.14
CA THR A 15 29.79 16.64 -8.51
C THR A 15 28.76 16.30 -7.42
N GLU A 16 27.74 17.14 -7.28
CA GLU A 16 26.70 16.95 -6.25
C GLU A 16 26.03 15.55 -6.35
N ASN A 17 25.94 15.01 -7.56
CA ASN A 17 25.43 13.66 -7.84
C ASN A 17 26.40 12.55 -7.43
N GLU A 18 27.70 12.71 -7.72
CA GLU A 18 28.72 11.76 -7.28
C GLU A 18 28.89 11.76 -5.77
N GLY A 19 28.76 12.92 -5.13
CA GLY A 19 28.78 13.04 -3.67
C GLY A 19 27.58 12.35 -3.01
N ARG A 20 26.38 12.46 -3.59
CA ARG A 20 25.18 11.74 -3.13
C ARG A 20 25.32 10.23 -3.33
N ARG A 21 25.81 9.77 -4.48
CA ARG A 21 26.06 8.34 -4.76
C ARG A 21 27.09 7.74 -3.81
N LEU A 22 28.19 8.47 -3.55
CA LEU A 22 29.21 8.00 -2.61
C LEU A 22 28.69 7.94 -1.18
N MET A 23 27.90 8.93 -0.76
CA MET A 23 27.25 8.94 0.56
C MET A 23 26.20 7.83 0.69
N ALA A 24 25.45 7.52 -0.38
CA ALA A 24 24.53 6.39 -0.40
C ALA A 24 25.28 5.05 -0.34
N LYS A 25 26.33 4.87 -1.13
CA LYS A 25 27.22 3.68 -1.01
C LYS A 25 27.83 3.50 0.37
N MET A 26 28.27 4.60 1.00
CA MET A 26 28.80 4.55 2.37
C MET A 26 27.72 4.21 3.38
N LYS A 27 26.48 4.71 3.19
CA LYS A 27 25.35 4.40 4.07
C LYS A 27 24.70 3.04 3.76
N SER A 28 24.63 2.60 2.51
CA SER A 28 24.16 1.24 2.17
C SER A 28 25.12 0.16 2.70
N GLY A 29 26.42 0.46 2.81
CA GLY A 29 27.40 -0.38 3.52
C GLY A 29 27.21 -0.40 5.04
N ASP A 30 26.65 0.68 5.63
CA ASP A 30 26.43 0.83 7.09
C ASP A 30 24.98 0.49 7.51
N ILE A 31 23.98 0.70 6.63
CA ILE A 31 22.55 0.53 6.94
C ILE A 31 22.05 -0.90 6.70
N GLY A 32 22.86 -1.76 6.17
CA GLY A 32 22.42 -3.11 5.91
C GLY A 32 23.53 -4.06 5.65
N SER A 33 24.50 -4.12 6.54
CA SER A 33 25.48 -5.19 6.46
C SER A 33 24.85 -6.58 6.47
N ASP A 34 23.59 -6.70 6.91
CA ASP A 34 22.83 -7.96 6.96
C ASP A 34 21.60 -7.99 6.04
N ARG A 35 21.13 -6.86 5.47
CA ARG A 35 20.01 -6.85 4.50
C ARG A 35 20.56 -6.93 3.08
N GLY A 36 20.57 -8.12 2.48
CA GLY A 36 20.88 -8.29 1.07
C GLY A 36 19.97 -7.45 0.17
N ALA A 37 20.43 -7.12 -1.05
CA ALA A 37 19.68 -6.32 -2.02
C ALA A 37 18.30 -6.94 -2.38
N ASP A 38 18.15 -8.25 -2.19
CA ASP A 38 16.93 -9.04 -2.40
C ASP A 38 15.99 -9.09 -1.18
N LYS A 39 16.34 -8.47 -0.06
CA LYS A 39 15.57 -8.53 1.20
C LYS A 39 14.66 -7.32 1.36
N ILE A 40 13.47 -7.55 1.89
CA ILE A 40 12.57 -6.48 2.36
C ILE A 40 12.95 -6.05 3.78
N ARG A 41 12.64 -4.79 4.12
CA ARG A 41 12.79 -4.26 5.48
C ARG A 41 11.89 -4.99 6.46
N ASP A 42 12.21 -4.94 7.74
CA ASP A 42 11.36 -5.48 8.80
C ASP A 42 9.97 -4.83 8.77
N ILE A 43 8.95 -5.66 8.99
CA ILE A 43 7.55 -5.23 8.94
C ILE A 43 6.90 -5.46 10.30
N GLU A 44 6.23 -4.42 10.77
CA GLU A 44 5.37 -4.48 11.95
C GLU A 44 3.96 -4.01 11.57
N VAL A 45 2.95 -4.76 11.99
CA VAL A 45 1.54 -4.44 11.71
C VAL A 45 0.74 -4.46 13.01
N THR A 46 0.06 -3.36 13.31
CA THR A 46 -0.87 -3.28 14.43
C THR A 46 -2.28 -3.11 13.87
N LEU A 47 -3.12 -4.11 14.08
CA LEU A 47 -4.54 -4.04 13.74
C LEU A 47 -5.29 -3.22 14.81
N ASP A 48 -6.37 -2.57 14.39
CA ASP A 48 -7.26 -1.79 15.28
C ASP A 48 -6.57 -0.65 16.03
N PHE A 49 -5.64 0.00 15.35
CA PHE A 49 -4.88 1.11 15.93
C PHE A 49 -5.78 2.29 16.35
N THR A 50 -6.87 2.54 15.62
CA THR A 50 -7.86 3.56 15.97
C THR A 50 -9.24 2.93 16.13
N PRO A 51 -10.06 3.36 17.11
CA PRO A 51 -11.35 2.72 17.42
C PRO A 51 -12.52 3.20 16.54
N ASN A 52 -12.36 4.30 15.79
CA ASN A 52 -13.48 4.96 15.12
C ASN A 52 -13.70 4.50 13.66
N ALA A 53 -12.68 3.99 13.00
CA ALA A 53 -12.80 3.41 11.66
C ALA A 53 -13.46 2.02 11.72
N ASP A 54 -14.12 1.59 10.65
CA ASP A 54 -14.63 0.20 10.54
C ASP A 54 -13.48 -0.82 10.60
N ALA A 55 -12.27 -0.44 10.13
CA ALA A 55 -11.02 -1.13 10.38
C ALA A 55 -9.84 -0.15 10.30
N SER A 56 -8.79 -0.36 11.07
CA SER A 56 -7.57 0.44 11.01
C SER A 56 -6.33 -0.40 11.19
N VAL A 57 -5.27 0.00 10.50
CA VAL A 57 -3.98 -0.70 10.49
C VAL A 57 -2.86 0.33 10.59
N LEU A 58 -2.02 0.21 11.60
CA LEU A 58 -0.72 0.85 11.60
C LEU A 58 0.29 -0.11 10.99
N TYR A 59 0.82 0.26 9.85
CA TYR A 59 1.79 -0.50 9.08
C TYR A 59 3.15 0.18 9.12
N ARG A 60 4.18 -0.54 9.51
CA ARG A 60 5.56 -0.09 9.50
C ARG A 60 6.40 -1.04 8.63
N GLN A 61 7.22 -0.48 7.75
CA GLN A 61 8.20 -1.19 6.93
C GLN A 61 9.52 -0.44 6.99
N GLY A 62 10.46 -0.95 7.79
CA GLY A 62 11.63 -0.18 8.20
C GLY A 62 11.20 1.07 8.98
N GLU A 63 11.64 2.24 8.53
CA GLU A 63 11.21 3.52 9.13
C GLU A 63 9.97 4.12 8.45
N THR A 64 9.51 3.59 7.32
CA THR A 64 8.25 4.04 6.71
C THR A 64 7.06 3.57 7.53
N MET A 65 6.21 4.51 7.96
CA MET A 65 5.00 4.24 8.76
C MET A 65 3.77 4.83 8.10
N VAL A 66 2.73 4.02 7.97
CA VAL A 66 1.43 4.41 7.39
C VAL A 66 0.30 3.96 8.31
N LEU A 67 -0.60 4.87 8.62
CA LEU A 67 -1.90 4.55 9.21
C LEU A 67 -2.93 4.44 8.09
N ALA A 68 -3.48 3.24 7.88
CA ALA A 68 -4.56 3.00 6.94
C ALA A 68 -5.88 2.78 7.70
N CYS A 69 -6.90 3.58 7.38
CA CYS A 69 -8.23 3.51 7.99
C CYS A 69 -9.29 3.22 6.92
N ALA A 70 -9.94 2.07 6.99
CA ALA A 70 -11.07 1.74 6.13
C ALA A 70 -12.38 2.15 6.81
N THR A 71 -13.17 2.95 6.12
CA THR A 71 -14.45 3.49 6.62
C THR A 71 -15.54 3.26 5.58
N VAL A 72 -16.69 2.75 6.03
CA VAL A 72 -17.86 2.57 5.18
C VAL A 72 -18.59 3.89 5.05
N ALA A 73 -18.68 4.39 3.83
CA ALA A 73 -19.43 5.60 3.53
C ALA A 73 -20.95 5.38 3.74
N PRO A 74 -21.70 6.40 4.17
CA PRO A 74 -23.13 6.29 4.43
C PRO A 74 -23.98 5.99 3.18
N SER A 75 -23.43 6.20 1.99
CA SER A 75 -24.07 5.93 0.71
C SER A 75 -23.04 5.80 -0.41
N LEU A 76 -23.45 5.17 -1.50
CA LEU A 76 -22.69 5.18 -2.75
C LEU A 76 -22.47 6.61 -3.25
N PRO A 77 -21.40 6.89 -4.02
CA PRO A 77 -21.14 8.20 -4.58
C PRO A 77 -22.33 8.73 -5.41
N ARG A 78 -22.58 10.04 -5.38
CA ARG A 78 -23.73 10.66 -6.05
C ARG A 78 -23.81 10.44 -7.57
N TRP A 79 -22.68 10.20 -8.20
CA TRP A 79 -22.58 9.90 -9.63
C TRP A 79 -22.85 8.42 -9.96
N PHE A 80 -22.91 7.55 -8.93
CA PHE A 80 -23.19 6.13 -9.08
C PHE A 80 -24.69 5.92 -9.39
N PRO A 81 -25.07 4.97 -10.28
CA PRO A 81 -26.47 4.66 -10.52
C PRO A 81 -27.19 4.29 -9.21
N ARG A 82 -28.42 4.80 -9.04
CA ARG A 82 -29.18 4.58 -7.79
C ARG A 82 -29.61 3.13 -7.58
N ASP A 83 -29.70 2.38 -8.65
CA ASP A 83 -30.05 0.97 -8.71
C ASP A 83 -28.83 0.05 -8.86
N ALA A 84 -27.63 0.60 -8.70
CA ALA A 84 -26.40 -0.18 -8.79
C ALA A 84 -26.36 -1.24 -7.69
N ASN A 85 -26.20 -2.49 -8.10
CA ASN A 85 -26.05 -3.63 -7.19
C ASN A 85 -24.58 -3.99 -6.93
N ARG A 86 -23.68 -3.03 -7.10
CA ARG A 86 -22.25 -3.18 -6.88
C ARG A 86 -21.70 -2.06 -6.01
N GLY A 87 -20.61 -2.34 -5.34
CA GLY A 87 -19.94 -1.40 -4.46
C GLY A 87 -18.95 -0.46 -5.15
N TRP A 88 -18.29 0.32 -4.32
CA TRP A 88 -17.22 1.22 -4.74
C TRP A 88 -16.12 1.29 -3.68
N VAL A 89 -14.88 1.39 -4.12
CA VAL A 89 -13.72 1.63 -3.26
C VAL A 89 -13.00 2.89 -3.71
N HIS A 90 -12.79 3.79 -2.77
CA HIS A 90 -12.03 5.02 -2.91
C HIS A 90 -10.85 5.01 -1.94
N ALA A 91 -9.81 5.80 -2.21
CA ALA A 91 -8.70 6.00 -1.29
C ALA A 91 -8.30 7.46 -1.26
N GLU A 92 -7.88 7.91 -0.09
CA GLU A 92 -7.21 9.19 0.12
C GLU A 92 -5.78 8.94 0.62
N TYR A 93 -4.89 9.89 0.38
CA TYR A 93 -3.49 9.79 0.79
C TYR A 93 -3.00 11.12 1.30
N ALA A 94 -2.30 11.12 2.43
CA ALA A 94 -1.72 12.34 2.98
C ALA A 94 -0.35 12.07 3.63
N LEU A 95 0.53 13.06 3.54
CA LEU A 95 1.76 13.12 4.32
C LEU A 95 1.53 14.00 5.55
N LEU A 96 1.85 13.52 6.75
CA LEU A 96 1.91 14.39 7.93
C LEU A 96 3.01 15.44 7.75
N PRO A 97 2.84 16.66 8.26
CA PRO A 97 3.87 17.70 8.14
C PRO A 97 5.24 17.32 8.69
N GLY A 98 5.31 16.44 9.67
CA GLY A 98 6.55 15.95 10.27
C GLY A 98 7.00 14.59 9.76
N SER A 99 6.41 14.07 8.69
CA SER A 99 6.75 12.75 8.16
C SER A 99 8.05 12.70 7.36
N THR A 100 8.61 13.85 7.01
CA THR A 100 9.83 14.00 6.20
C THR A 100 10.85 14.86 6.95
N ASP A 101 12.13 14.77 6.60
CA ASP A 101 13.24 15.55 7.20
C ASP A 101 12.98 17.05 7.15
N SER A 102 12.45 17.55 6.04
CA SER A 102 11.96 18.93 5.93
C SER A 102 10.44 18.92 6.09
N ARG A 103 9.93 19.85 6.92
CA ARG A 103 8.49 19.92 7.19
C ARG A 103 7.66 20.00 5.90
N PHE A 104 6.82 18.99 5.64
CA PHE A 104 5.85 19.00 4.54
C PHE A 104 4.70 19.99 4.82
N GLN A 105 4.31 20.76 3.82
CA GLN A 105 3.23 21.72 3.98
C GLN A 105 1.87 21.05 3.78
N ARG A 106 0.97 21.15 4.78
CA ARG A 106 -0.41 20.63 4.66
C ARG A 106 -1.13 21.19 3.44
N GLU A 107 -1.78 20.31 2.70
CA GLU A 107 -2.57 20.65 1.51
C GLU A 107 -3.98 21.08 1.91
N ARG A 108 -4.13 22.35 2.34
CA ARG A 108 -5.40 22.87 2.87
C ARG A 108 -6.42 23.24 1.79
N ARG A 109 -6.03 23.31 0.53
CA ARG A 109 -6.88 23.72 -0.61
C ARG A 109 -7.20 22.57 -1.57
N GLY A 110 -7.17 21.34 -1.08
CA GLY A 110 -7.30 20.11 -1.84
C GLY A 110 -5.94 19.50 -2.20
N ALA A 111 -5.99 18.22 -2.54
CA ALA A 111 -4.83 17.44 -2.90
C ALA A 111 -4.12 18.00 -4.14
N LYS A 112 -2.80 18.06 -4.13
CA LYS A 112 -1.97 18.45 -5.28
C LYS A 112 -1.74 17.28 -6.22
N GLY A 113 -1.15 17.53 -7.38
CA GLY A 113 -0.99 16.54 -8.44
C GLY A 113 -0.37 15.23 -7.99
N ARG A 114 0.73 15.26 -7.20
CA ARG A 114 1.35 14.05 -6.64
C ARG A 114 0.40 13.30 -5.69
N THR A 115 -0.25 14.00 -4.79
CA THR A 115 -1.20 13.39 -3.84
C THR A 115 -2.37 12.77 -4.59
N GLN A 116 -2.97 13.47 -5.55
CA GLN A 116 -4.04 12.95 -6.41
C GLN A 116 -3.60 11.73 -7.24
N GLU A 117 -2.37 11.73 -7.72
CA GLU A 117 -1.81 10.59 -8.45
C GLU A 117 -1.74 9.35 -7.55
N ILE A 118 -1.23 9.52 -6.31
CA ILE A 118 -1.10 8.43 -5.34
C ILE A 118 -2.48 7.93 -4.87
N GLU A 119 -3.43 8.83 -4.56
CA GLU A 119 -4.82 8.48 -4.25
C GLU A 119 -5.44 7.59 -5.34
N ARG A 120 -5.25 7.99 -6.60
CA ARG A 120 -5.75 7.22 -7.75
C ARG A 120 -5.05 5.88 -7.89
N LEU A 121 -3.75 5.81 -7.64
CA LEU A 121 -2.96 4.59 -7.65
C LEU A 121 -3.47 3.61 -6.58
N VAL A 122 -3.58 4.03 -5.32
CA VAL A 122 -4.09 3.20 -4.22
C VAL A 122 -5.52 2.73 -4.52
N ALA A 123 -6.42 3.66 -4.89
CA ALA A 123 -7.81 3.31 -5.19
C ALA A 123 -7.96 2.32 -6.35
N ARG A 124 -7.17 2.47 -7.43
CA ARG A 124 -7.19 1.52 -8.57
C ARG A 124 -6.65 0.16 -8.17
N SER A 125 -5.57 0.14 -7.41
CA SER A 125 -4.97 -1.10 -6.91
C SER A 125 -5.97 -1.89 -6.07
N LEU A 126 -6.63 -1.25 -5.10
CA LEU A 126 -7.66 -1.89 -4.28
C LEU A 126 -8.83 -2.42 -5.12
N ARG A 127 -9.30 -1.63 -6.11
CA ARG A 127 -10.37 -2.08 -7.02
C ARG A 127 -9.96 -3.24 -7.94
N GLY A 128 -8.67 -3.40 -8.21
CA GLY A 128 -8.13 -4.55 -8.96
C GLY A 128 -8.17 -5.86 -8.18
N ALA A 129 -8.24 -5.79 -6.85
CA ALA A 129 -8.21 -6.94 -5.95
C ALA A 129 -9.57 -7.30 -5.35
N ILE A 130 -10.60 -6.45 -5.52
CA ILE A 130 -11.93 -6.65 -4.95
C ILE A 130 -13.00 -6.86 -6.03
N ASP A 131 -13.87 -7.85 -5.81
CA ASP A 131 -15.10 -8.00 -6.61
C ASP A 131 -16.17 -7.04 -6.06
N LEU A 132 -16.42 -5.97 -6.80
CA LEU A 132 -17.38 -4.94 -6.41
C LEU A 132 -18.84 -5.42 -6.48
N GLU A 133 -19.17 -6.45 -7.26
CA GLU A 133 -20.50 -7.05 -7.31
C GLU A 133 -20.72 -7.95 -6.09
N ALA A 134 -19.71 -8.76 -5.73
CA ALA A 134 -19.73 -9.54 -4.50
C ALA A 134 -19.79 -8.66 -3.25
N LEU A 135 -19.09 -7.50 -3.22
CA LEU A 135 -19.20 -6.51 -2.15
C LEU A 135 -20.64 -5.99 -1.99
N GLY A 136 -21.37 -5.84 -3.10
CA GLY A 136 -22.73 -5.26 -3.08
C GLY A 136 -22.70 -3.74 -2.96
N PRO A 137 -23.87 -3.09 -2.77
CA PRO A 137 -24.02 -1.63 -2.81
C PRO A 137 -23.40 -0.92 -1.60
N ILE A 138 -22.14 -1.18 -1.32
CA ILE A 138 -21.36 -0.63 -0.21
C ILE A 138 -20.23 0.22 -0.79
N ALA A 139 -20.01 1.40 -0.24
CA ALA A 139 -18.85 2.22 -0.54
C ALA A 139 -17.87 2.20 0.64
N ILE A 140 -16.60 1.90 0.36
CA ILE A 140 -15.52 1.93 1.33
C ILE A 140 -14.53 3.01 0.91
N THR A 141 -14.16 3.89 1.82
CA THR A 141 -13.04 4.81 1.66
C THR A 141 -11.89 4.32 2.55
N VAL A 142 -10.69 4.27 1.99
CA VAL A 142 -9.48 3.96 2.75
C VAL A 142 -8.58 5.18 2.78
N ASP A 143 -8.40 5.73 3.98
CA ASP A 143 -7.53 6.87 4.23
C ASP A 143 -6.12 6.34 4.58
N CYS A 144 -5.10 6.81 3.87
CA CYS A 144 -3.70 6.44 4.07
C CYS A 144 -2.90 7.66 4.53
N ASP A 145 -2.68 7.78 5.83
CA ASP A 145 -1.87 8.84 6.44
C ASP A 145 -0.43 8.35 6.66
N VAL A 146 0.53 8.93 5.96
CA VAL A 146 1.95 8.65 6.16
C VAL A 146 2.45 9.39 7.37
N LEU A 147 2.80 8.65 8.42
CA LEU A 147 3.29 9.17 9.70
C LEU A 147 4.80 9.44 9.64
N ASN A 148 5.55 8.58 8.96
CA ASN A 148 6.97 8.72 8.67
C ASN A 148 7.28 8.20 7.28
N ALA A 149 8.06 8.94 6.50
CA ALA A 149 8.38 8.64 5.11
C ALA A 149 9.88 8.35 4.97
N ASP A 150 10.22 7.10 4.68
CA ASP A 150 11.57 6.61 4.42
C ASP A 150 11.58 5.70 3.18
N GLY A 151 11.19 6.22 2.02
CA GLY A 151 11.04 5.47 0.78
C GLY A 151 9.83 4.53 0.76
N GLY A 152 9.35 4.19 -0.43
CA GLY A 152 8.27 3.21 -0.64
C GLY A 152 6.90 3.59 -0.06
N THR A 153 6.60 4.87 0.22
CA THR A 153 5.33 5.26 0.88
C THR A 153 4.08 4.89 0.08
N ARG A 154 4.15 4.90 -1.26
CA ARG A 154 3.07 4.43 -2.14
C ARG A 154 2.78 2.94 -1.91
N CYS A 155 3.83 2.13 -1.92
CA CYS A 155 3.76 0.68 -1.76
C CYS A 155 3.28 0.30 -0.36
N ALA A 156 3.82 0.93 0.68
CA ALA A 156 3.39 0.74 2.06
C ALA A 156 1.91 1.11 2.24
N SER A 157 1.45 2.22 1.63
CA SER A 157 0.03 2.61 1.67
C SER A 157 -0.88 1.60 1.00
N ILE A 158 -0.51 1.05 -0.16
CA ILE A 158 -1.30 0.02 -0.87
C ILE A 158 -1.39 -1.26 -0.03
N THR A 159 -0.28 -1.72 0.53
CA THR A 159 -0.25 -2.95 1.35
C THR A 159 -1.03 -2.76 2.66
N ALA A 160 -0.85 -1.64 3.36
CA ALA A 160 -1.62 -1.31 4.56
C ALA A 160 -3.12 -1.21 4.27
N ALA A 161 -3.49 -0.54 3.16
CA ALA A 161 -4.87 -0.40 2.72
C ALA A 161 -5.52 -1.75 2.35
N SER A 162 -4.76 -2.67 1.77
CA SER A 162 -5.21 -4.05 1.48
C SER A 162 -5.60 -4.78 2.77
N ILE A 163 -4.74 -4.73 3.79
CA ILE A 163 -5.01 -5.34 5.10
C ILE A 163 -6.25 -4.70 5.75
N ALA A 164 -6.32 -3.36 5.79
CA ALA A 164 -7.43 -2.64 6.37
C ALA A 164 -8.77 -2.94 5.65
N MET A 165 -8.74 -3.02 4.32
CA MET A 165 -9.91 -3.34 3.50
C MET A 165 -10.41 -4.76 3.78
N ARG A 166 -9.54 -5.77 3.84
CA ARG A 166 -9.94 -7.16 4.16
C ARG A 166 -10.52 -7.25 5.58
N LEU A 167 -9.89 -6.62 6.57
CA LEU A 167 -10.41 -6.57 7.93
C LEU A 167 -11.79 -5.90 7.99
N CYS A 168 -11.99 -4.80 7.26
CA CYS A 168 -13.28 -4.12 7.13
C CYS A 168 -14.34 -5.06 6.52
N VAL A 169 -14.02 -5.74 5.41
CA VAL A 169 -14.96 -6.69 4.75
C VAL A 169 -15.33 -7.83 5.69
N ARG A 170 -14.39 -8.43 6.42
CA ARG A 170 -14.67 -9.46 7.46
C ARG A 170 -15.72 -8.98 8.47
N ARG A 171 -15.58 -7.75 8.95
CA ARG A 171 -16.51 -7.13 9.93
C ARG A 171 -17.88 -6.82 9.34
N LEU A 172 -17.91 -6.36 8.10
CA LEU A 172 -19.16 -6.14 7.39
C LEU A 172 -19.94 -7.45 7.18
N ILE A 173 -19.24 -8.54 6.87
CA ILE A 173 -19.83 -9.88 6.75
C ILE A 173 -20.34 -10.35 8.12
N ALA A 174 -19.52 -10.27 9.15
CA ALA A 174 -19.88 -10.68 10.52
C ALA A 174 -21.09 -9.92 11.08
N SER A 175 -21.23 -8.63 10.72
CA SER A 175 -22.38 -7.78 11.11
C SER A 175 -23.59 -7.90 10.18
N GLY A 176 -23.57 -8.77 9.16
CA GLY A 176 -24.64 -8.92 8.18
C GLY A 176 -24.83 -7.74 7.23
N ARG A 177 -23.85 -6.84 7.14
CA ARG A 177 -23.89 -5.65 6.25
C ARG A 177 -23.38 -5.97 4.86
N CYS A 178 -22.49 -6.97 4.70
CA CYS A 178 -22.00 -7.47 3.42
C CYS A 178 -22.39 -8.95 3.29
N LEU A 179 -23.36 -9.23 2.44
CA LEU A 179 -23.92 -10.58 2.26
C LEU A 179 -23.89 -11.00 0.79
N PRO A 180 -23.87 -12.32 0.50
CA PRO A 180 -24.11 -12.86 -0.84
C PRO A 180 -25.40 -12.28 -1.45
N ALA A 181 -25.45 -12.14 -2.76
CA ALA A 181 -26.55 -11.45 -3.46
C ALA A 181 -27.93 -12.02 -3.16
N ASP A 182 -28.03 -13.34 -3.01
CA ASP A 182 -29.26 -14.09 -2.69
C ASP A 182 -29.73 -13.90 -1.24
N LYS A 183 -28.85 -13.44 -0.34
CA LYS A 183 -29.13 -13.19 1.09
C LYS A 183 -29.27 -11.70 1.43
N ARG A 184 -29.04 -10.81 0.48
CA ARG A 184 -29.17 -9.36 0.70
C ARG A 184 -30.62 -8.97 0.89
N LEU A 185 -30.89 -8.16 1.91
CA LEU A 185 -32.21 -7.59 2.12
C LEU A 185 -32.47 -6.45 1.12
N SER A 186 -33.68 -6.41 0.58
CA SER A 186 -34.14 -5.26 -0.18
C SER A 186 -34.38 -4.06 0.73
N HIS A 187 -34.44 -2.86 0.16
CA HIS A 187 -34.70 -1.65 0.92
C HIS A 187 -36.04 -1.71 1.69
N ASP A 188 -37.08 -2.35 1.12
CA ASP A 188 -38.38 -2.50 1.77
C ASP A 188 -38.31 -3.50 2.94
N GLN A 189 -37.53 -4.57 2.81
CA GLN A 189 -37.30 -5.52 3.91
C GLN A 189 -36.54 -4.87 5.07
N ILE A 190 -35.51 -4.06 4.78
CA ILE A 190 -34.79 -3.28 5.81
C ILE A 190 -35.74 -2.30 6.51
N LYS A 191 -36.57 -1.59 5.77
CA LYS A 191 -37.57 -0.67 6.35
C LYS A 191 -38.65 -1.37 7.19
N SER A 192 -38.99 -2.61 6.87
CA SER A 192 -39.92 -3.42 7.65
C SER A 192 -39.33 -3.97 8.95
N GLY A 193 -38.03 -3.70 9.21
CA GLY A 193 -37.33 -4.20 10.40
C GLY A 193 -36.89 -5.65 10.29
N MET A 194 -36.82 -6.22 9.06
CA MET A 194 -36.28 -7.55 8.87
C MET A 194 -34.77 -7.56 9.22
N GLU A 195 -34.38 -8.50 10.06
CA GLU A 195 -32.99 -8.69 10.42
C GLU A 195 -32.20 -9.44 9.34
N ALA A 196 -30.94 -9.03 9.14
CA ALA A 196 -30.05 -9.70 8.21
C ALA A 196 -29.73 -11.12 8.68
N THR A 197 -29.62 -12.04 7.73
CA THR A 197 -29.22 -13.42 8.02
C THR A 197 -27.77 -13.46 8.48
N THR A 198 -27.50 -14.14 9.58
CA THR A 198 -26.13 -14.46 10.02
C THR A 198 -25.60 -15.61 9.19
N LEU A 199 -24.42 -15.45 8.60
CA LEU A 199 -23.73 -16.52 7.89
C LEU A 199 -23.06 -17.49 8.87
N SER A 200 -22.97 -18.77 8.51
CA SER A 200 -22.05 -19.69 9.18
C SER A 200 -20.59 -19.27 8.94
N ALA A 201 -19.66 -19.78 9.74
CA ALA A 201 -18.23 -19.48 9.57
C ALA A 201 -17.72 -19.85 8.16
N GLU A 202 -18.17 -21.00 7.64
CA GLU A 202 -17.81 -21.45 6.29
C GLU A 202 -18.38 -20.53 5.20
N GLU A 203 -19.65 -20.14 5.30
CA GLU A 203 -20.28 -19.19 4.38
C GLU A 203 -19.64 -17.81 4.44
N ALA A 204 -19.28 -17.34 5.64
CA ALA A 204 -18.62 -16.06 5.85
C ALA A 204 -17.23 -16.04 5.17
N LEU A 205 -16.43 -17.09 5.37
CA LEU A 205 -15.13 -17.23 4.71
C LEU A 205 -15.26 -17.36 3.19
N ALA A 206 -16.22 -18.15 2.72
CA ALA A 206 -16.48 -18.27 1.28
C ALA A 206 -16.89 -16.92 0.66
N HIS A 207 -17.71 -16.14 1.36
CA HIS A 207 -18.12 -14.82 0.87
C HIS A 207 -16.98 -13.79 0.96
N GLU A 208 -16.16 -13.82 2.01
CA GLU A 208 -14.95 -12.99 2.10
C GLU A 208 -14.03 -13.23 0.89
N ASN A 209 -13.78 -14.51 0.55
CA ASN A 209 -12.98 -14.87 -0.61
C ASN A 209 -13.65 -14.54 -1.95
N ALA A 210 -14.97 -14.48 -2.00
CA ALA A 210 -15.70 -13.98 -3.18
C ALA A 210 -15.54 -12.46 -3.33
N VAL A 211 -15.54 -11.71 -2.23
CA VAL A 211 -15.37 -10.24 -2.24
C VAL A 211 -13.91 -9.86 -2.48
N ILE A 212 -12.96 -10.52 -1.81
CA ILE A 212 -11.52 -10.30 -1.99
C ILE A 212 -10.87 -11.62 -2.36
N PRO A 213 -10.87 -11.99 -3.65
CA PRO A 213 -10.38 -13.29 -4.11
C PRO A 213 -8.88 -13.48 -3.88
N HIS A 214 -8.11 -12.39 -3.86
CA HIS A 214 -6.68 -12.43 -3.66
C HIS A 214 -6.23 -11.22 -2.84
N ASP A 215 -5.28 -11.43 -1.93
CA ASP A 215 -4.60 -10.33 -1.26
C ASP A 215 -3.79 -9.52 -2.26
N LEU A 216 -3.55 -8.27 -1.94
CA LEU A 216 -2.84 -7.31 -2.77
C LEU A 216 -1.67 -6.75 -1.99
N ALA A 217 -0.48 -6.75 -2.58
CA ALA A 217 0.65 -6.03 -2.03
C ALA A 217 1.38 -5.23 -3.10
N ALA A 218 2.17 -4.28 -2.64
CA ALA A 218 3.01 -3.46 -3.50
C ALA A 218 4.41 -3.33 -2.92
N ILE A 219 5.40 -3.22 -3.80
CA ILE A 219 6.80 -3.06 -3.42
C ILE A 219 7.51 -2.13 -4.39
N SER A 220 8.50 -1.38 -3.88
CA SER A 220 9.44 -0.64 -4.71
C SER A 220 10.67 -1.49 -5.03
N VAL A 221 11.14 -1.42 -6.26
CA VAL A 221 12.39 -2.03 -6.72
C VAL A 221 13.15 -1.02 -7.56
N GLY A 222 14.45 -1.14 -7.65
CA GLY A 222 15.26 -0.22 -8.46
C GLY A 222 16.57 -0.78 -8.93
N LEU A 223 17.16 -0.11 -9.92
CA LEU A 223 18.52 -0.33 -10.37
C LEU A 223 19.43 0.74 -9.77
N ILE A 224 20.54 0.33 -9.19
CA ILE A 224 21.58 1.23 -8.66
C ILE A 224 22.93 0.68 -9.11
N ASP A 225 23.64 1.41 -9.97
CA ASP A 225 24.93 0.98 -10.54
C ASP A 225 24.85 -0.41 -11.24
N GLY A 226 23.68 -0.77 -11.82
CA GLY A 226 23.46 -2.04 -12.52
C GLY A 226 22.99 -3.20 -11.64
N ASP A 227 22.93 -3.04 -10.33
CA ASP A 227 22.42 -4.03 -9.38
C ASP A 227 20.94 -3.78 -9.05
N VAL A 228 20.14 -4.86 -8.93
CA VAL A 228 18.72 -4.79 -8.56
C VAL A 228 18.57 -4.77 -7.04
N TYR A 229 17.82 -3.79 -6.54
CA TYR A 229 17.46 -3.65 -5.13
C TYR A 229 15.95 -3.78 -4.94
N THR A 230 15.57 -4.49 -3.87
CA THR A 230 14.18 -4.68 -3.46
C THR A 230 13.87 -3.85 -2.23
N ASP A 231 12.67 -3.23 -2.20
CA ASP A 231 12.20 -2.41 -1.07
C ASP A 231 13.12 -1.21 -0.79
N LEU A 232 13.05 -0.23 -1.69
CA LEU A 232 13.88 0.96 -1.61
C LEU A 232 13.51 1.82 -0.40
N ASP A 233 14.48 2.04 0.51
CA ASP A 233 14.41 3.14 1.47
C ASP A 233 14.69 4.48 0.78
N TYR A 234 14.57 5.59 1.52
CA TYR A 234 14.76 6.93 0.94
C TYR A 234 16.14 7.13 0.30
N ILE A 235 17.18 6.51 0.85
CA ILE A 235 18.54 6.66 0.34
C ILE A 235 18.70 5.88 -0.97
N LEU A 236 18.24 4.64 -1.02
CA LEU A 236 18.25 3.84 -2.24
C LEU A 236 17.37 4.48 -3.32
N ASP A 237 16.13 4.88 -2.97
CA ASP A 237 15.18 5.55 -3.87
C ASP A 237 15.78 6.83 -4.50
N SER A 238 16.41 7.68 -3.68
CA SER A 238 17.00 8.93 -4.14
C SER A 238 18.30 8.78 -4.97
N ASN A 239 18.87 7.60 -5.03
CA ASN A 239 20.08 7.27 -5.78
C ASN A 239 19.86 6.20 -6.87
N ALA A 240 18.62 5.76 -7.03
CA ALA A 240 18.28 4.79 -8.06
C ALA A 240 18.43 5.40 -9.47
N ASP A 241 19.07 4.67 -10.37
CA ASP A 241 19.12 4.98 -11.80
C ASP A 241 17.74 4.73 -12.44
N VAL A 242 17.04 3.71 -11.93
CA VAL A 242 15.65 3.37 -12.26
C VAL A 242 14.93 3.04 -10.96
N ASP A 243 13.81 3.70 -10.69
CA ASP A 243 12.86 3.34 -9.64
C ASP A 243 11.58 2.76 -10.22
N MET A 244 11.04 1.73 -9.59
CA MET A 244 9.81 1.09 -10.03
C MET A 244 8.94 0.69 -8.84
N ASN A 245 7.64 1.00 -8.94
CA ASN A 245 6.64 0.53 -8.01
C ASN A 245 5.78 -0.55 -8.69
N VAL A 246 5.69 -1.72 -8.09
CA VAL A 246 4.97 -2.86 -8.64
C VAL A 246 3.87 -3.28 -7.67
N VAL A 247 2.66 -3.41 -8.19
CA VAL A 247 1.47 -3.85 -7.45
C VAL A 247 1.00 -5.17 -8.04
N MET A 248 0.88 -6.19 -7.19
CA MET A 248 0.48 -7.52 -7.61
C MET A 248 -0.51 -8.15 -6.63
N THR A 249 -1.34 -9.04 -7.15
CA THR A 249 -2.18 -9.93 -6.36
C THR A 249 -1.41 -11.18 -5.94
N ALA A 250 -1.87 -11.87 -4.89
CA ALA A 250 -1.25 -13.07 -4.34
C ALA A 250 -1.20 -14.25 -5.33
N ASP A 251 -2.05 -14.26 -6.38
CA ASP A 251 -2.01 -15.23 -7.47
C ASP A 251 -1.01 -14.88 -8.59
N GLY A 252 -0.15 -13.87 -8.35
CA GLY A 252 0.96 -13.51 -9.23
C GLY A 252 0.59 -12.60 -10.41
N LYS A 253 -0.58 -11.97 -10.40
CA LYS A 253 -0.99 -11.06 -11.47
C LYS A 253 -0.62 -9.62 -11.16
N PHE A 254 -0.11 -8.92 -12.17
CA PHE A 254 0.18 -7.49 -12.05
C PHE A 254 -1.11 -6.67 -12.10
N VAL A 255 -1.26 -5.76 -11.16
CA VAL A 255 -2.32 -4.75 -11.13
C VAL A 255 -1.81 -3.44 -11.70
N GLU A 256 -0.59 -3.05 -11.32
CA GLU A 256 0.08 -1.86 -11.84
C GLU A 256 1.60 -2.04 -11.80
N VAL A 257 2.27 -1.54 -12.84
CA VAL A 257 3.73 -1.43 -12.91
C VAL A 257 4.04 0.00 -13.32
N GLN A 258 4.73 0.72 -12.46
CA GLN A 258 5.07 2.12 -12.65
C GLN A 258 6.58 2.28 -12.46
N GLY A 259 7.33 2.46 -13.55
CA GLY A 259 8.79 2.57 -13.54
C GLY A 259 9.26 3.78 -14.31
N THR A 260 10.30 4.42 -13.79
CA THR A 260 10.91 5.61 -14.38
C THR A 260 12.42 5.51 -14.30
N GLY A 261 13.11 5.75 -15.44
CA GLY A 261 14.54 6.05 -15.44
C GLY A 261 14.70 7.56 -15.50
N GLU A 262 15.13 8.20 -14.40
CA GLU A 262 15.22 9.68 -14.35
C GLU A 262 16.44 10.07 -15.16
N GLU A 263 17.27 10.03 -15.61
CA GLU A 263 18.42 10.37 -16.46
C GLU A 263 19.01 9.14 -17.16
N PHE A 264 18.41 7.96 -16.95
CA PHE A 264 18.86 6.67 -17.45
C PHE A 264 17.78 5.98 -18.25
N THR A 265 18.19 4.97 -19.02
CA THR A 265 17.30 4.04 -19.70
C THR A 265 17.62 2.63 -19.25
N TYR A 266 16.66 1.73 -19.29
CA TYR A 266 16.85 0.33 -18.93
C TYR A 266 16.42 -0.60 -20.05
N THR A 267 17.06 -1.73 -20.12
CA THR A 267 16.84 -2.77 -21.13
C THR A 267 15.65 -3.64 -20.76
N ARG A 268 15.27 -4.53 -21.68
CA ARG A 268 14.24 -5.53 -21.41
C ARG A 268 14.68 -6.52 -20.34
N GLU A 269 15.95 -6.91 -20.36
CA GLU A 269 16.54 -7.83 -19.39
C GLU A 269 16.53 -7.23 -17.96
N GLU A 270 16.85 -5.95 -17.83
CA GLU A 270 16.77 -5.22 -16.55
C GLU A 270 15.34 -5.07 -16.07
N LEU A 271 14.38 -4.81 -16.98
CA LEU A 271 12.97 -4.80 -16.64
C LEU A 271 12.50 -6.15 -16.10
N ASP A 272 12.86 -7.24 -16.76
CA ASP A 272 12.49 -8.59 -16.34
C ASP A 272 13.10 -8.90 -14.95
N ALA A 273 14.36 -8.51 -14.69
CA ALA A 273 15.01 -8.67 -13.38
C ALA A 273 14.33 -7.85 -12.28
N LEU A 274 13.91 -6.62 -12.56
CA LEU A 274 13.12 -5.79 -11.63
C LEU A 274 11.76 -6.43 -11.30
N LEU A 275 11.07 -6.97 -12.30
CA LEU A 275 9.79 -7.64 -12.11
C LEU A 275 9.93 -8.96 -11.32
N ASP A 276 11.01 -9.71 -11.53
CA ASP A 276 11.31 -10.93 -10.76
C ASP A 276 11.57 -10.58 -9.28
N ALA A 277 12.37 -9.55 -9.01
CA ALA A 277 12.63 -9.06 -7.66
C ALA A 277 11.34 -8.56 -6.98
N ALA A 278 10.50 -7.80 -7.71
CA ALA A 278 9.21 -7.35 -7.22
C ALA A 278 8.27 -8.52 -6.89
N THR A 279 8.25 -9.54 -7.73
CA THR A 279 7.42 -10.74 -7.53
C THR A 279 7.81 -11.46 -6.23
N ALA A 280 9.11 -11.64 -5.98
CA ALA A 280 9.60 -12.24 -4.74
C ALA A 280 9.21 -11.42 -3.50
N GLY A 281 9.40 -10.08 -3.58
CA GLY A 281 9.03 -9.17 -2.50
C GLY A 281 7.52 -9.18 -2.21
N VAL A 282 6.67 -9.08 -3.24
CA VAL A 282 5.20 -9.13 -3.09
C VAL A 282 4.73 -10.47 -2.52
N THR A 283 5.35 -11.58 -2.91
CA THR A 283 5.03 -12.89 -2.34
C THR A 283 5.26 -12.89 -0.82
N SER A 284 6.42 -12.40 -0.37
CA SER A 284 6.72 -12.29 1.06
C SER A 284 5.75 -11.37 1.82
N LEU A 285 5.33 -10.26 1.18
CA LEU A 285 4.33 -9.34 1.75
C LEU A 285 2.96 -9.99 1.88
N ASN A 286 2.52 -10.75 0.88
CA ASN A 286 1.23 -11.45 0.93
C ASN A 286 1.24 -12.56 2.00
N GLU A 287 2.33 -13.31 2.15
CA GLU A 287 2.48 -14.27 3.24
C GLU A 287 2.41 -13.61 4.63
N MET A 288 3.00 -12.43 4.77
CA MET A 288 2.89 -11.64 5.99
C MET A 288 1.45 -11.21 6.26
N GLN A 289 0.71 -10.73 5.24
CA GLN A 289 -0.69 -10.33 5.39
C GLN A 289 -1.56 -11.48 5.92
N VAL A 290 -1.38 -12.68 5.37
CA VAL A 290 -2.10 -13.88 5.82
C VAL A 290 -1.82 -14.15 7.30
N ARG A 291 -0.52 -14.18 7.71
CA ARG A 291 -0.15 -14.39 9.13
C ARG A 291 -0.83 -13.38 10.06
N VAL A 292 -0.75 -12.09 9.71
CA VAL A 292 -1.32 -11.01 10.52
C VAL A 292 -2.84 -11.11 10.63
N LEU A 293 -3.53 -11.39 9.53
CA LEU A 293 -4.99 -11.46 9.48
C LEU A 293 -5.55 -12.72 10.13
N ASP A 294 -4.77 -13.79 10.19
CA ASP A 294 -5.14 -15.04 10.84
C ASP A 294 -4.68 -15.12 12.32
N GLY A 295 -4.01 -14.06 12.81
CA GLY A 295 -3.51 -13.97 14.19
C GLY A 295 -2.37 -14.95 14.47
N ILE A 296 -1.59 -15.30 13.45
CA ILE A 296 -0.41 -16.17 13.58
C ILE A 296 0.81 -15.24 13.74
N GLU A 297 1.43 -15.29 14.93
CA GLU A 297 2.66 -14.55 15.23
C GLU A 297 3.90 -15.19 14.58
#